data_57c9d6fb92e4d5ff5ee52e0c5f69cda3
#
_entry.id   57c9d6fb92e4d5ff5ee52e0c5f69cda3
#
_cell.length_a   1.000
_cell.length_b   1.000
_cell.length_c   1.000
_cell.angle_alpha   90.00
_cell.angle_beta   90.00
_cell.angle_gamma   90.00
#
_symmetry.space_group_name_H-M   'P 1'
#
loop_
_entity.id
_entity.type
_entity.pdbx_description
1 polymer ?
#
loop_
_entity_poly.entity_id
_entity_poly.type
_entity_poly.pdbx_seq_one_letter_code
_entity_poly.pdbx_strand_id
1 'polypeptide(L)'
;MNQLDQHYFLFEIYRHQVTHYTGQLAKDTSKHLKDLSSISTGSVDGIASQSEQRQWRLQRERLQDDFTTALNKFQAAQRLAAQKEKEVIKKTRHTGTVNYFYSYFMKIPNIITIFMCHVD
;
A
#
# COMPACT_ATOMS: atom_id res chain seq x y z
N MET A 1 -16.61 -10.30 26.91
CA MET A 1 -16.35 -10.15 25.47
C MET A 1 -17.01 -11.31 24.74
N ASN A 2 -17.94 -11.00 23.85
CA ASN A 2 -18.72 -11.99 23.10
C ASN A 2 -17.85 -12.71 22.07
N GLN A 3 -18.19 -13.94 21.67
CA GLN A 3 -17.44 -14.65 20.63
C GLN A 3 -17.38 -13.86 19.31
N LEU A 4 -18.45 -13.17 18.95
CA LEU A 4 -18.49 -12.30 17.77
C LEU A 4 -17.50 -11.15 17.87
N ASP A 5 -17.33 -10.56 19.04
CA ASP A 5 -16.37 -9.46 19.27
C ASP A 5 -14.93 -9.96 19.17
N GLN A 6 -14.65 -11.18 19.62
CA GLN A 6 -13.33 -11.80 19.49
C GLN A 6 -12.97 -12.08 18.03
N HIS A 7 -13.91 -12.62 17.25
CA HIS A 7 -13.72 -12.86 15.82
C HIS A 7 -13.47 -11.55 15.06
N TYR A 8 -14.24 -10.52 15.37
CA TYR A 8 -14.07 -9.20 14.75
C TYR A 8 -12.70 -8.61 15.10
N PHE A 9 -12.30 -8.70 16.36
CA PHE A 9 -11.00 -8.22 16.82
C PHE A 9 -9.83 -8.92 16.13
N LEU A 10 -9.86 -10.26 16.03
CA LEU A 10 -8.82 -11.04 15.34
C LEU A 10 -8.77 -10.72 13.85
N PHE A 11 -9.93 -10.57 13.23
CA PHE A 11 -10.03 -10.17 11.81
C PHE A 11 -9.38 -8.79 11.57
N GLU A 12 -9.65 -7.83 12.46
CA GLU A 12 -9.08 -6.50 12.35
C GLU A 12 -7.54 -6.50 12.53
N ILE A 13 -7.03 -7.26 13.49
CA ILE A 13 -5.58 -7.43 13.66
C ILE A 13 -4.96 -8.02 12.39
N TYR A 14 -5.55 -9.09 11.86
CA TYR A 14 -5.08 -9.71 10.62
C TYR A 14 -5.09 -8.74 9.44
N ARG A 15 -6.17 -8.00 9.26
CA ARG A 15 -6.31 -6.99 8.22
C ARG A 15 -5.23 -5.91 8.33
N HIS A 16 -4.92 -5.44 9.54
CA HIS A 16 -3.86 -4.45 9.76
C HIS A 16 -2.47 -5.01 9.45
N GLN A 17 -2.20 -6.25 9.81
CA GLN A 17 -0.93 -6.90 9.48
C GLN A 17 -0.75 -7.04 7.97
N VAL A 18 -1.77 -7.47 7.24
CA VAL A 18 -1.76 -7.57 5.78
C VAL A 18 -1.55 -6.20 5.13
N THR A 19 -2.24 -5.19 5.61
CA THR A 19 -2.11 -3.81 5.11
C THR A 19 -0.70 -3.26 5.34
N HIS A 20 -0.14 -3.50 6.52
CA HIS A 20 1.23 -3.08 6.86
C HIS A 20 2.25 -3.78 5.97
N TYR A 21 2.15 -5.09 5.83
CA TYR A 21 3.04 -5.89 4.98
C TYR A 21 2.96 -5.45 3.51
N THR A 22 1.77 -5.27 2.99
CA THR A 22 1.56 -4.80 1.62
C THR A 22 2.12 -3.39 1.40
N GLY A 23 1.96 -2.51 2.39
CA GLY A 23 2.56 -1.17 2.37
C GLY A 23 4.10 -1.21 2.30
N GLN A 24 4.74 -2.08 3.08
CA GLN A 24 6.20 -2.28 3.03
C GLN A 24 6.63 -2.83 1.65
N LEU A 25 5.92 -3.83 1.15
CA LEU A 25 6.19 -4.41 -0.17
C LEU A 25 6.09 -3.35 -1.29
N ALA A 26 5.06 -2.51 -1.25
CA ALA A 26 4.89 -1.43 -2.20
C ALA A 26 6.03 -0.41 -2.13
N LYS A 27 6.49 -0.08 -0.93
CA LYS A 27 7.63 0.82 -0.70
C LYS A 27 8.92 0.24 -1.26
N ASP A 28 9.20 -1.03 -1.02
CA ASP A 28 10.38 -1.72 -1.52
C ASP A 28 10.34 -1.83 -3.05
N THR A 29 9.18 -2.14 -3.62
CA THR A 29 8.97 -2.18 -5.08
C THR A 29 9.22 -0.82 -5.73
N SER A 30 8.72 0.26 -5.12
CA SER A 30 8.96 1.63 -5.59
C SER A 30 10.46 1.95 -5.61
N LYS A 31 11.19 1.57 -4.57
CA LYS A 31 12.64 1.73 -4.50
C LYS A 31 13.36 0.97 -5.61
N HIS A 32 12.99 -0.31 -5.81
CA HIS A 32 13.59 -1.14 -6.88
C HIS A 32 13.34 -0.55 -8.27
N LEU A 33 12.14 0.00 -8.53
CA LEU A 33 11.85 0.66 -9.81
C LEU A 33 12.70 1.91 -10.03
N LYS A 34 12.94 2.68 -8.96
CA LYS A 34 13.87 3.83 -9.02
C LYS A 34 15.31 3.39 -9.31
N ASP A 35 15.75 2.32 -8.67
CA ASP A 35 17.10 1.75 -8.90
C ASP A 35 17.25 1.25 -10.35
N LEU A 36 16.23 0.59 -10.91
CA LEU A 36 16.19 0.20 -12.32
C LEU A 36 16.29 1.40 -13.27
N SER A 37 15.63 2.50 -12.93
CA SER A 37 15.73 3.75 -13.71
C SER A 37 17.13 4.31 -13.74
N SER A 38 17.86 4.25 -12.64
CA SER A 38 19.22 4.76 -12.54
C SER A 38 20.23 3.92 -13.32
N ILE A 39 20.05 2.60 -13.37
CA ILE A 39 20.94 1.67 -14.10
C ILE A 39 20.88 1.90 -15.60
N SER A 40 19.70 2.26 -16.12
CA SER A 40 19.51 2.40 -17.57
C SER A 40 20.16 3.65 -18.18
N THR A 41 20.52 4.63 -17.37
CA THR A 41 21.10 5.89 -17.85
C THR A 41 22.62 5.95 -17.86
N GLY A 42 23.29 5.01 -17.17
CA GLY A 42 24.71 5.20 -16.90
C GLY A 42 25.67 4.11 -17.34
N SER A 43 25.24 2.91 -17.72
CA SER A 43 26.23 1.81 -17.78
C SER A 43 26.11 0.84 -18.94
N VAL A 44 25.42 1.18 -20.01
CA VAL A 44 25.47 0.35 -21.20
C VAL A 44 26.25 1.07 -22.30
N ASP A 45 27.46 1.43 -21.98
CA ASP A 45 28.47 1.78 -22.99
C ASP A 45 28.78 0.55 -23.85
N GLY A 46 28.18 0.49 -25.01
CA GLY A 46 28.73 -0.23 -26.13
C GLY A 46 28.39 -1.70 -26.30
N ILE A 47 27.59 -2.33 -25.42
CA ILE A 47 27.36 -3.79 -25.51
C ILE A 47 25.96 -4.15 -25.98
N ALA A 48 24.97 -3.31 -25.76
CA ALA A 48 23.61 -3.58 -26.18
C ALA A 48 23.26 -2.86 -27.49
N SER A 49 22.62 -3.56 -28.40
CA SER A 49 22.09 -2.97 -29.64
C SER A 49 21.00 -1.94 -29.32
N GLN A 50 20.76 -1.00 -30.26
CA GLN A 50 19.65 0.00 -30.10
C GLN A 50 18.30 -0.66 -29.88
N SER A 51 18.08 -1.83 -30.49
CA SER A 51 16.84 -2.58 -30.36
C SER A 51 16.67 -3.13 -28.93
N GLU A 52 17.73 -3.64 -28.32
CA GLU A 52 17.72 -4.13 -26.92
C GLU A 52 17.52 -3.00 -25.92
N GLN A 53 18.15 -1.84 -26.15
CA GLN A 53 17.94 -0.66 -25.30
C GLN A 53 16.48 -0.16 -25.35
N ARG A 54 15.87 -0.17 -26.56
CA ARG A 54 14.46 0.19 -26.75
C ARG A 54 13.56 -0.81 -26.04
N GLN A 55 13.80 -2.10 -26.17
CA GLN A 55 13.03 -3.15 -25.53
C GLN A 55 13.10 -3.05 -24.00
N TRP A 56 14.29 -2.82 -23.46
CA TRP A 56 14.50 -2.61 -22.03
C TRP A 56 13.71 -1.41 -21.51
N ARG A 57 13.73 -0.29 -22.22
CA ARG A 57 12.96 0.91 -21.87
C ARG A 57 11.47 0.64 -21.83
N LEU A 58 10.94 -0.03 -22.86
CA LEU A 58 9.52 -0.37 -22.94
C LEU A 58 9.10 -1.32 -21.81
N GLN A 59 9.91 -2.32 -21.49
CA GLN A 59 9.62 -3.22 -20.36
C GLN A 59 9.62 -2.48 -19.03
N ARG A 60 10.54 -1.57 -18.82
CA ARG A 60 10.61 -0.75 -17.61
C ARG A 60 9.39 0.16 -17.47
N GLU A 61 9.00 0.83 -18.55
CA GLU A 61 7.81 1.69 -18.57
C GLU A 61 6.56 0.87 -18.24
N ARG A 62 6.43 -0.31 -18.82
CA ARG A 62 5.32 -1.21 -18.55
C ARG A 62 5.28 -1.65 -17.08
N LEU A 63 6.40 -2.04 -16.50
CA LEU A 63 6.49 -2.38 -15.08
C LEU A 63 6.06 -1.22 -14.18
N GLN A 64 6.48 -0.02 -14.53
CA GLN A 64 6.12 1.19 -13.79
C GLN A 64 4.62 1.48 -13.85
N ASP A 65 4.00 1.32 -15.02
CA ASP A 65 2.56 1.49 -15.21
C ASP A 65 1.77 0.42 -14.47
N ASP A 66 2.19 -0.84 -14.55
CA ASP A 66 1.56 -1.96 -13.84
C ASP A 66 1.63 -1.76 -12.32
N PHE A 67 2.78 -1.32 -11.82
CA PHE A 67 2.96 -1.01 -10.41
C PHE A 67 2.07 0.16 -9.96
N THR A 68 2.02 1.23 -10.73
CA THR A 68 1.17 2.39 -10.44
C THR A 68 -0.30 1.99 -10.41
N THR A 69 -0.74 1.17 -11.35
CA THR A 69 -2.10 0.65 -11.40
C THR A 69 -2.41 -0.21 -10.16
N ALA A 70 -1.52 -1.12 -9.78
CA ALA A 70 -1.68 -1.94 -8.59
C ALA A 70 -1.71 -1.10 -7.31
N LEU A 71 -0.83 -0.10 -7.19
CA LEU A 71 -0.77 0.82 -6.06
C LEU A 71 -2.07 1.63 -5.91
N ASN A 72 -2.61 2.14 -7.01
CA ASN A 72 -3.87 2.87 -7.02
C ASN A 72 -5.04 2.00 -6.55
N LYS A 73 -5.10 0.74 -6.98
CA LYS A 73 -6.10 -0.23 -6.51
C LYS A 73 -5.97 -0.51 -5.02
N PHE A 74 -4.75 -0.68 -4.54
CA PHE A 74 -4.48 -0.87 -3.12
C PHE A 74 -4.93 0.33 -2.28
N GLN A 75 -4.59 1.54 -2.69
CA GLN A 75 -5.00 2.76 -2.02
C GLN A 75 -6.51 2.94 -2.02
N ALA A 76 -7.19 2.61 -3.13
CA ALA A 76 -8.65 2.65 -3.22
C ALA A 76 -9.28 1.65 -2.24
N ALA A 77 -8.76 0.44 -2.15
CA ALA A 77 -9.21 -0.56 -1.19
C ALA A 77 -9.02 -0.10 0.26
N GLN A 78 -7.89 0.53 0.57
CA GLN A 78 -7.62 1.09 1.91
C GLN A 78 -8.61 2.20 2.27
N ARG A 79 -8.91 3.10 1.34
CA ARG A 79 -9.91 4.17 1.56
C ARG A 79 -11.31 3.59 1.80
N LEU A 80 -11.69 2.58 1.03
CA LEU A 80 -12.98 1.91 1.20
C LEU A 80 -13.04 1.20 2.56
N ALA A 81 -12.00 0.50 2.96
CA ALA A 81 -11.92 -0.15 4.26
C ALA A 81 -12.05 0.87 5.40
N ALA A 82 -11.33 1.98 5.34
CA ALA A 82 -11.41 3.05 6.33
C ALA A 82 -12.82 3.67 6.40
N GLN A 83 -13.49 3.84 5.27
CA GLN A 83 -14.86 4.32 5.23
C GLN A 83 -15.83 3.34 5.91
N LYS A 84 -15.70 2.04 5.62
CA LYS A 84 -16.50 0.99 6.24
C LYS A 84 -16.30 0.91 7.75
N GLU A 85 -15.06 1.06 8.21
CA GLU A 85 -14.76 1.14 9.64
C GLU A 85 -15.46 2.31 10.33
N LYS A 86 -15.42 3.48 9.73
CA LYS A 86 -16.15 4.65 10.26
C LYS A 86 -17.63 4.40 10.37
N GLU A 87 -18.23 3.74 9.39
CA GLU A 87 -19.66 3.38 9.42
C GLU A 87 -19.98 2.41 10.55
N VAL A 88 -19.13 1.40 10.76
CA VAL A 88 -19.27 0.43 11.86
C VAL A 88 -19.14 1.12 13.22
N ILE A 89 -18.14 1.98 13.38
CA ILE A 89 -17.92 2.75 14.61
C ILE A 89 -19.13 3.64 14.93
N LYS A 90 -19.71 4.29 13.94
CA LYS A 90 -20.93 5.10 14.13
C LYS A 90 -22.11 4.27 14.60
N LYS A 91 -22.26 3.04 14.10
CA LYS A 91 -23.35 2.13 14.50
C LYS A 91 -23.16 1.55 15.90
N THR A 92 -21.91 1.37 16.34
CA THR A 92 -21.58 0.74 17.63
C THR A 92 -21.27 1.73 18.75
N ARG A 93 -21.52 3.03 18.54
CA ARG A 93 -21.23 4.12 19.48
C ARG A 93 -21.89 3.99 20.86
N HIS A 94 -22.83 3.06 21.03
CA HIS A 94 -23.54 2.82 22.28
C HIS A 94 -22.90 1.75 23.17
N THR A 95 -21.86 1.07 22.72
CA THR A 95 -21.13 0.09 23.52
C THR A 95 -19.70 0.57 23.78
N GLY A 96 -19.34 0.69 25.06
CA GLY A 96 -18.05 1.27 25.53
C GLY A 96 -16.75 0.63 25.02
N THR A 97 -16.83 -0.40 24.19
CA THR A 97 -15.71 -1.06 23.52
C THR A 97 -15.12 -0.22 22.38
N VAL A 98 -15.84 0.79 21.93
CA VAL A 98 -15.49 1.61 20.75
C VAL A 98 -14.28 2.51 20.99
N ASN A 99 -14.07 2.98 22.23
CA ASN A 99 -12.95 3.87 22.56
C ASN A 99 -11.58 3.20 22.41
N TYR A 100 -11.50 1.89 22.61
CA TYR A 100 -10.26 1.13 22.44
C TYR A 100 -9.89 0.99 20.97
N PHE A 101 -10.87 0.70 20.12
CA PHE A 101 -10.68 0.63 18.67
C PHE A 101 -10.32 2.00 18.06
N TYR A 102 -10.97 3.07 18.51
CA TYR A 102 -10.75 4.41 17.99
C TYR A 102 -9.29 4.88 18.21
N SER A 103 -8.74 4.61 19.37
CA SER A 103 -7.35 4.95 19.70
C SER A 103 -6.33 4.18 18.84
N TYR A 104 -6.62 2.94 18.51
CA TYR A 104 -5.77 2.10 17.66
C TYR A 104 -5.83 2.50 16.19
N PHE A 105 -7.03 2.81 15.70
CA PHE A 105 -7.28 3.19 14.29
C PHE A 105 -6.75 4.57 13.92
N MET A 106 -6.70 5.51 14.86
CA MET A 106 -6.19 6.86 14.62
C MET A 106 -4.68 6.90 14.34
N LYS A 107 -3.94 5.87 14.71
CA LYS A 107 -2.49 5.79 14.43
C LYS A 107 -2.15 5.31 13.02
N ILE A 108 -3.09 4.69 12.32
CA ILE A 108 -2.86 4.05 11.01
C ILE A 108 -3.00 4.99 9.81
N PRO A 109 -3.91 6.00 9.79
CA PRO A 109 -3.97 6.97 8.69
C PRO A 109 -2.67 7.72 8.46
N ASN A 110 -1.87 7.94 9.49
CA ASN A 110 -0.57 8.60 9.37
C ASN A 110 0.42 7.83 8.51
N ILE A 111 0.38 6.50 8.54
CA ILE A 111 1.24 5.65 7.70
C ILE A 111 0.84 5.77 6.23
N ILE A 112 -0.47 5.82 5.95
CA ILE A 112 -1.01 5.99 4.59
C ILE A 112 -0.66 7.38 4.04
N THR A 113 -0.79 8.42 4.88
CA THR A 113 -0.46 9.81 4.51
C THR A 113 1.04 9.97 4.25
N ILE A 114 1.89 9.39 5.09
CA ILE A 114 3.35 9.39 4.90
C ILE A 114 3.73 8.63 3.62
N PHE A 115 3.04 7.52 3.33
CA PHE A 115 3.25 6.77 2.10
C PHE A 115 2.83 7.56 0.86
N MET A 116 1.70 8.28 0.92
CA MET A 116 1.26 9.14 -0.19
C MET A 116 2.18 10.34 -0.44
N CYS A 117 2.81 10.89 0.60
CA CYS A 117 3.78 11.98 0.47
C CYS A 117 5.15 11.54 -0.08
N HIS A 118 5.46 10.24 -0.06
CA HIS A 118 6.75 9.71 -0.51
C HIS A 118 6.72 9.05 -1.89
N VAL A 119 5.54 8.94 -2.52
CA VAL A 119 5.36 8.35 -3.87
C VAL A 119 5.41 9.41 -4.98
N ASP A 120 5.33 10.67 -4.62
CA ASP A 120 5.63 11.79 -5.53
C ASP A 120 7.16 11.97 -5.59
#